data_20c8876d5626edca1ece9c4f9b17e770
#
_entry.id   20c8876d5626edca1ece9c4f9b17e770
#
_cell.length_a   1.000
_cell.length_b   1.000
_cell.length_c   1.000
_cell.angle_alpha   90.00
_cell.angle_beta   90.00
_cell.angle_gamma   90.00
#
_symmetry.space_group_name_H-M   'P 1'
#
loop_
_entity.id
_entity.type
_entity.pdbx_description
1 polymer ?
#
loop_
_entity_poly.entity_id
_entity_poly.type
_entity_poly.pdbx_seq_one_letter_code
_entity_poly.pdbx_strand_id
1 'polypeptide(L)'
;MAPPNIVLIVADNLGWGELGCYGGGALRGAPTPRIDDLARQGLLLQNFNVESDCVPTRSALMTGRHPIRTGSLQSVPPGLPQGLTRWEVTLPQLLKKQGYATAHYGKWHLGDIPGRYPSDRGFDEWFGIPRTTDESQFTSTVGFDPEVADIPYIMAGRAGTPSEQIKVYDLDSRRGIDAELIDRAVEFMKGNHERGVPFFLYLPLIHLHFPTLPHPDFAGRSGNGDFADSMMEMDHRVGQIIDAVNSLGVAEDTLFIFCSDNGPEFRAPYRGTAGPWRGTYHTAMEGSLRVPFIARWPGRIRPGRISNEIMHVTDIFTTLARVAGVEVPTDRPIDGVDQLPFLTSLDDNPKSAREGFPFYIKQELRAVKWRDWKLHFYWEPEVNEGKGKLESPYLFNITRDPKEETDVLVFNTWVMGPMLRLVKAFNDSVNAFPNTPPGQED
;
A
#
# COMPACT_ATOMS: atom_id res chain seq x y z
N MET A 1 7.09 -1.88 -28.81
CA MET A 1 5.78 -1.37 -28.36
C MET A 1 6.06 -0.19 -27.45
N ALA A 2 5.22 0.83 -27.45
CA ALA A 2 5.33 1.92 -26.48
C ALA A 2 5.14 1.36 -25.06
N PRO A 3 5.81 1.90 -24.05
CA PRO A 3 5.60 1.49 -22.67
C PRO A 3 4.13 1.78 -22.25
N PRO A 4 3.49 0.87 -21.51
CA PRO A 4 2.09 1.05 -21.09
C PRO A 4 1.96 2.15 -20.04
N ASN A 5 0.78 2.74 -19.91
CA ASN A 5 0.44 3.56 -18.75
C ASN A 5 0.32 2.69 -17.50
N ILE A 6 0.56 3.29 -16.35
CA ILE A 6 0.46 2.62 -15.06
C ILE A 6 -0.41 3.47 -14.13
N VAL A 7 -1.49 2.88 -13.63
CA VAL A 7 -2.35 3.46 -12.58
C VAL A 7 -2.23 2.58 -11.35
N LEU A 8 -1.76 3.13 -10.26
CA LEU A 8 -1.62 2.45 -8.97
C LEU A 8 -2.43 3.20 -7.92
N ILE A 9 -3.56 2.64 -7.53
CA ILE A 9 -4.42 3.16 -6.47
C ILE A 9 -4.17 2.37 -5.19
N VAL A 10 -3.90 3.08 -4.10
CA VAL A 10 -3.67 2.48 -2.78
C VAL A 10 -4.67 3.07 -1.79
N ALA A 11 -5.58 2.24 -1.28
CA ALA A 11 -6.47 2.62 -0.19
C ALA A 11 -5.69 2.61 1.14
N ASP A 12 -6.17 3.38 2.12
CA ASP A 12 -5.55 3.51 3.44
C ASP A 12 -6.40 2.77 4.48
N ASN A 13 -5.80 1.81 5.18
CA ASN A 13 -6.45 0.95 6.19
C ASN A 13 -7.63 0.11 5.65
N LEU A 14 -7.65 -0.23 4.36
CA LEU A 14 -8.70 -1.09 3.80
C LEU A 14 -8.41 -2.55 4.13
N GLY A 15 -9.23 -3.13 4.99
CA GLY A 15 -9.14 -4.55 5.37
C GLY A 15 -9.50 -5.51 4.22
N TRP A 16 -8.93 -6.70 4.26
CA TRP A 16 -9.17 -7.75 3.25
C TRP A 16 -10.65 -8.09 3.07
N GLY A 17 -11.43 -8.06 4.16
CA GLY A 17 -12.84 -8.47 4.17
C GLY A 17 -13.84 -7.34 3.88
N GLU A 18 -13.43 -6.17 3.41
CA GLU A 18 -14.32 -5.02 3.23
C GLU A 18 -15.05 -5.01 1.88
N LEU A 19 -14.36 -5.33 0.79
CA LEU A 19 -14.89 -5.26 -0.57
C LEU A 19 -15.83 -6.42 -0.90
N GLY A 20 -16.81 -6.19 -1.78
CA GLY A 20 -17.74 -7.22 -2.25
C GLY A 20 -17.05 -8.42 -2.87
N CYS A 21 -16.04 -8.20 -3.72
CA CYS A 21 -15.27 -9.26 -4.36
C CYS A 21 -14.39 -10.07 -3.38
N TYR A 22 -14.22 -9.59 -2.14
CA TYR A 22 -13.56 -10.30 -1.04
C TYR A 22 -14.56 -10.80 0.03
N GLY A 23 -15.87 -10.74 -0.22
CA GLY A 23 -16.90 -11.25 0.67
C GLY A 23 -17.52 -10.21 1.62
N GLY A 24 -17.08 -8.97 1.56
CA GLY A 24 -17.66 -7.83 2.30
C GLY A 24 -18.76 -7.11 1.51
N GLY A 25 -18.54 -5.85 1.20
CA GLY A 25 -19.49 -5.04 0.41
C GLY A 25 -20.85 -4.90 1.09
N ALA A 26 -21.88 -5.46 0.50
CA ALA A 26 -23.23 -5.39 1.05
C ALA A 26 -23.35 -5.96 2.47
N LEU A 27 -22.57 -6.97 2.83
CA LEU A 27 -22.51 -7.49 4.21
C LEU A 27 -21.94 -6.48 5.20
N ARG A 28 -21.11 -5.56 4.72
CA ARG A 28 -20.56 -4.43 5.49
C ARG A 28 -21.43 -3.18 5.41
N GLY A 29 -22.58 -3.28 4.74
CA GLY A 29 -23.49 -2.16 4.53
C GLY A 29 -23.05 -1.17 3.45
N ALA A 30 -22.07 -1.52 2.63
CA ALA A 30 -21.52 -0.66 1.58
C ALA A 30 -21.13 -1.48 0.35
N PRO A 31 -22.02 -1.64 -0.64
CA PRO A 31 -21.67 -2.31 -1.89
C PRO A 31 -20.55 -1.57 -2.63
N THR A 32 -19.65 -2.34 -3.25
CA THR A 32 -18.47 -1.83 -3.98
C THR A 32 -18.48 -2.27 -5.44
N PRO A 33 -19.52 -1.94 -6.22
CA PRO A 33 -19.76 -2.52 -7.55
C PRO A 33 -18.67 -2.17 -8.57
N ARG A 34 -18.03 -1.01 -8.45
CA ARG A 34 -17.00 -0.56 -9.41
C ARG A 34 -15.69 -1.32 -9.21
N ILE A 35 -15.26 -1.49 -7.96
CA ILE A 35 -14.07 -2.28 -7.61
C ILE A 35 -14.32 -3.77 -7.85
N ASP A 36 -15.54 -4.26 -7.56
CA ASP A 36 -15.91 -5.65 -7.83
C ASP A 36 -15.90 -5.95 -9.34
N ASP A 37 -16.30 -4.99 -10.16
CA ASP A 37 -16.23 -5.11 -11.61
C ASP A 37 -14.78 -5.09 -12.11
N LEU A 38 -13.92 -4.24 -11.56
CA LEU A 38 -12.49 -4.23 -11.85
C LEU A 38 -11.87 -5.61 -11.57
N ALA A 39 -12.23 -6.25 -10.46
CA ALA A 39 -11.77 -7.59 -10.11
C ALA A 39 -12.25 -8.65 -11.13
N ARG A 40 -13.49 -8.56 -11.58
CA ARG A 40 -14.02 -9.48 -12.63
C ARG A 40 -13.32 -9.30 -13.98
N GLN A 41 -12.85 -8.11 -14.28
CA GLN A 41 -12.13 -7.80 -15.52
C GLN A 41 -10.63 -8.11 -15.47
N GLY A 42 -10.11 -8.57 -14.33
CA GLY A 42 -8.67 -8.81 -14.14
C GLY A 42 -8.36 -10.00 -13.23
N LEU A 43 -7.30 -9.86 -12.47
CA LEU A 43 -6.84 -10.78 -11.42
C LEU A 43 -7.24 -10.24 -10.06
N LEU A 44 -7.93 -11.07 -9.26
CA LEU A 44 -8.10 -10.90 -7.82
C LEU A 44 -7.09 -11.79 -7.09
N LEU A 45 -6.19 -11.16 -6.32
CA LEU A 45 -5.16 -11.87 -5.57
C LEU A 45 -5.52 -11.94 -4.08
N GLN A 46 -5.71 -13.16 -3.58
CA GLN A 46 -6.14 -13.37 -2.19
C GLN A 46 -5.00 -13.34 -1.18
N ASN A 47 -3.75 -13.36 -1.63
CA ASN A 47 -2.57 -13.46 -0.76
C ASN A 47 -1.52 -12.39 -1.11
N PHE A 48 -1.99 -11.17 -1.28
CA PHE A 48 -1.12 -10.00 -1.36
C PHE A 48 -0.80 -9.52 0.05
N ASN A 49 0.50 -9.33 0.32
CA ASN A 49 1.01 -9.03 1.64
C ASN A 49 1.73 -7.70 1.66
N VAL A 50 1.56 -6.99 2.75
CA VAL A 50 2.12 -5.67 3.01
C VAL A 50 2.91 -5.66 4.31
N GLU A 51 3.43 -4.50 4.70
CA GLU A 51 4.10 -4.31 5.98
C GLU A 51 3.08 -3.96 7.09
N SER A 52 3.56 -3.72 8.31
CA SER A 52 2.71 -3.59 9.50
C SER A 52 1.84 -2.33 9.55
N ASP A 53 2.24 -1.27 8.84
CA ASP A 53 1.53 0.01 8.81
C ASP A 53 1.93 0.86 7.59
N CYS A 54 1.38 2.09 7.51
CA CYS A 54 1.49 2.97 6.34
C CYS A 54 2.93 3.27 5.91
N VAL A 55 3.80 3.75 6.82
CA VAL A 55 5.16 4.19 6.48
C VAL A 55 6.01 3.02 5.99
N PRO A 56 6.10 1.89 6.70
CA PRO A 56 6.81 0.72 6.22
C PRO A 56 6.33 0.24 4.85
N THR A 57 5.03 0.12 4.65
CA THR A 57 4.46 -0.36 3.39
C THR A 57 4.76 0.58 2.23
N ARG A 58 4.55 1.89 2.42
CA ARG A 58 4.79 2.89 1.37
C ARG A 58 6.26 2.98 1.00
N SER A 59 7.17 2.83 1.99
CA SER A 59 8.60 2.73 1.75
C SER A 59 8.95 1.49 0.93
N ALA A 60 8.42 0.32 1.31
CA ALA A 60 8.64 -0.94 0.61
C ALA A 60 8.11 -0.89 -0.83
N LEU A 61 6.93 -0.29 -1.05
CA LEU A 61 6.33 -0.08 -2.37
C LEU A 61 7.20 0.80 -3.25
N MET A 62 7.72 1.91 -2.71
CA MET A 62 8.50 2.88 -3.48
C MET A 62 9.91 2.43 -3.80
N THR A 63 10.49 1.48 -3.04
CA THR A 63 11.92 1.10 -3.14
C THR A 63 12.16 -0.35 -3.53
N GLY A 64 11.16 -1.21 -3.40
CA GLY A 64 11.32 -2.66 -3.55
C GLY A 64 12.12 -3.31 -2.42
N ARG A 65 12.30 -2.62 -1.29
CA ARG A 65 13.13 -3.04 -0.16
C ARG A 65 12.32 -3.07 1.14
N HIS A 66 12.55 -4.09 1.96
CA HIS A 66 11.91 -4.14 3.28
C HIS A 66 12.30 -2.94 4.16
N PRO A 67 11.40 -2.45 5.03
CA PRO A 67 11.62 -1.28 5.88
C PRO A 67 12.87 -1.37 6.76
N ILE A 68 13.26 -2.56 7.19
CA ILE A 68 14.48 -2.78 7.96
C ILE A 68 15.75 -2.35 7.20
N ARG A 69 15.71 -2.33 5.85
CA ARG A 69 16.80 -1.86 5.00
C ARG A 69 16.77 -0.35 4.77
N THR A 70 15.55 0.22 4.65
CA THR A 70 15.39 1.65 4.34
C THR A 70 15.39 2.53 5.57
N GLY A 71 15.21 1.96 6.76
CA GLY A 71 15.06 2.71 8.01
C GLY A 71 13.67 3.31 8.23
N SER A 72 12.75 3.17 7.27
CA SER A 72 11.36 3.67 7.38
C SER A 72 10.49 2.70 8.18
N LEU A 73 10.80 2.56 9.47
CA LEU A 73 10.30 1.48 10.33
C LEU A 73 8.92 1.75 10.95
N GLN A 74 8.52 3.01 11.04
CA GLN A 74 7.27 3.46 11.69
C GLN A 74 7.00 4.92 11.35
N SER A 75 5.77 5.37 11.65
CA SER A 75 5.44 6.80 11.69
C SER A 75 6.24 7.52 12.78
N VAL A 76 6.67 8.74 12.50
CA VAL A 76 7.44 9.59 13.41
C VAL A 76 6.61 10.85 13.72
N PRO A 77 6.61 11.35 14.98
CA PRO A 77 5.89 12.57 15.33
C PRO A 77 6.27 13.79 14.47
N PRO A 78 5.37 14.79 14.33
CA PRO A 78 5.67 16.04 13.66
C PRO A 78 6.93 16.73 14.19
N GLY A 79 7.64 17.47 13.32
CA GLY A 79 8.83 18.23 13.68
C GLY A 79 10.13 17.43 13.81
N LEU A 80 10.07 16.10 13.66
CA LEU A 80 11.27 15.27 13.61
C LEU A 80 11.61 14.91 12.17
N PRO A 81 12.90 14.95 11.76
CA PRO A 81 13.30 14.52 10.43
C PRO A 81 12.95 13.06 10.24
N GLN A 82 12.12 12.78 9.24
CA GLN A 82 11.63 11.45 8.95
C GLN A 82 11.49 11.24 7.45
N GLY A 83 11.20 10.00 7.12
CA GLY A 83 10.84 9.57 5.77
C GLY A 83 11.97 8.92 5.04
N LEU A 84 11.73 8.70 3.77
CA LEU A 84 12.62 7.96 2.91
C LEU A 84 13.89 8.77 2.64
N THR A 85 15.03 8.15 2.91
CA THR A 85 16.34 8.76 2.75
C THR A 85 16.62 9.09 1.28
N ARG A 86 17.41 10.14 1.01
CA ARG A 86 17.77 10.55 -0.36
C ARG A 86 18.58 9.47 -1.09
N TRP A 87 19.28 8.63 -0.35
CA TRP A 87 20.05 7.51 -0.89
C TRP A 87 19.17 6.44 -1.54
N GLU A 88 17.92 6.27 -1.12
CA GLU A 88 17.01 5.30 -1.71
C GLU A 88 16.58 5.71 -3.12
N VAL A 89 16.54 4.74 -4.02
CA VAL A 89 16.00 4.93 -5.37
C VAL A 89 14.53 4.56 -5.39
N THR A 90 13.71 5.49 -5.83
CA THR A 90 12.26 5.31 -5.84
C THR A 90 11.73 4.85 -7.21
N LEU A 91 10.58 4.22 -7.21
CA LEU A 91 9.90 3.76 -8.43
C LEU A 91 9.71 4.88 -9.46
N PRO A 92 9.17 6.08 -9.13
CA PRO A 92 9.02 7.14 -10.13
C PRO A 92 10.36 7.61 -10.69
N GLN A 93 11.46 7.61 -9.92
CA GLN A 93 12.79 7.92 -10.44
C GLN A 93 13.26 6.90 -11.51
N LEU A 94 12.90 5.62 -11.36
CA LEU A 94 13.19 4.61 -12.37
C LEU A 94 12.32 4.81 -13.62
N LEU A 95 11.02 5.00 -13.44
CA LEU A 95 10.08 5.13 -14.55
C LEU A 95 10.39 6.37 -15.43
N LYS A 96 10.84 7.46 -14.81
CA LYS A 96 11.29 8.65 -15.54
C LYS A 96 12.45 8.37 -16.52
N LYS A 97 13.31 7.39 -16.25
CA LYS A 97 14.38 6.99 -17.19
C LYS A 97 13.83 6.44 -18.50
N GLN A 98 12.56 6.01 -18.52
CA GLN A 98 11.84 5.51 -19.68
C GLN A 98 10.84 6.53 -20.24
N GLY A 99 10.95 7.79 -19.84
CA GLY A 99 10.13 8.87 -20.37
C GLY A 99 8.72 8.96 -19.79
N TYR A 100 8.42 8.30 -18.67
CA TYR A 100 7.13 8.44 -18.00
C TYR A 100 6.96 9.84 -17.39
N ALA A 101 5.78 10.41 -17.61
CA ALA A 101 5.28 11.47 -16.74
C ALA A 101 4.79 10.84 -15.43
N THR A 102 5.08 11.46 -14.30
CA THR A 102 4.82 10.86 -12.98
C THR A 102 4.06 11.81 -12.08
N ALA A 103 2.93 11.34 -11.51
CA ALA A 103 2.16 12.13 -10.54
C ALA A 103 1.85 11.35 -9.27
N HIS A 104 1.85 12.08 -8.15
CA HIS A 104 1.42 11.60 -6.85
C HIS A 104 0.24 12.45 -6.37
N TYR A 105 -0.92 11.83 -6.16
CA TYR A 105 -2.06 12.54 -5.59
C TYR A 105 -2.61 11.76 -4.39
N GLY A 106 -2.43 12.34 -3.17
CA GLY A 106 -2.91 11.75 -1.94
C GLY A 106 -1.92 11.76 -0.78
N LYS A 107 -1.94 10.72 0.06
CA LYS A 107 -1.10 10.58 1.24
C LYS A 107 0.30 10.10 0.87
N TRP A 108 1.32 10.91 1.19
CA TRP A 108 2.72 10.54 0.97
C TRP A 108 3.30 9.68 2.09
N HIS A 109 3.38 10.23 3.28
CA HIS A 109 3.86 9.62 4.52
C HIS A 109 5.31 9.08 4.47
N LEU A 110 6.13 9.61 3.56
CA LEU A 110 7.54 9.24 3.40
C LEU A 110 8.50 10.43 3.51
N GLY A 111 8.08 11.49 4.19
CA GLY A 111 8.87 12.68 4.48
C GLY A 111 8.14 13.97 4.18
N ASP A 112 8.30 14.94 5.09
CA ASP A 112 7.61 16.23 5.14
C ASP A 112 8.57 17.43 5.23
N ILE A 113 9.82 17.21 4.82
CA ILE A 113 10.85 18.24 4.76
C ILE A 113 11.42 18.35 3.34
N PRO A 114 12.05 19.50 2.99
CA PRO A 114 12.73 19.67 1.70
C PRO A 114 13.71 18.53 1.38
N GLY A 115 13.66 18.03 0.15
CA GLY A 115 14.42 16.86 -0.30
C GLY A 115 13.72 15.52 -0.09
N ARG A 116 12.58 15.49 0.62
CA ARG A 116 11.83 14.26 0.90
C ARG A 116 10.37 14.30 0.46
N TYR A 117 9.89 15.43 -0.08
CA TYR A 117 8.56 15.51 -0.69
C TYR A 117 8.46 14.65 -1.96
N PRO A 118 7.25 14.29 -2.42
CA PRO A 118 7.08 13.49 -3.64
C PRO A 118 7.82 14.06 -4.86
N SER A 119 7.79 15.38 -5.07
CA SER A 119 8.51 16.05 -6.17
C SER A 119 10.04 15.92 -6.06
N ASP A 120 10.59 15.81 -4.84
CA ASP A 120 12.01 15.57 -4.61
C ASP A 120 12.38 14.10 -4.85
N ARG A 121 11.39 13.22 -4.80
CA ARG A 121 11.53 11.76 -4.88
C ARG A 121 11.09 11.16 -6.21
N GLY A 122 11.06 11.97 -7.26
CA GLY A 122 10.90 11.53 -8.65
C GLY A 122 9.54 11.78 -9.27
N PHE A 123 8.54 12.29 -8.54
CA PHE A 123 7.29 12.71 -9.15
C PHE A 123 7.44 14.08 -9.82
N ASP A 124 6.88 14.24 -11.03
CA ASP A 124 6.87 15.52 -11.73
C ASP A 124 5.96 16.53 -11.06
N GLU A 125 4.85 16.04 -10.52
CA GLU A 125 3.93 16.86 -9.73
C GLU A 125 3.24 16.05 -8.63
N TRP A 126 2.82 16.74 -7.58
CA TRP A 126 2.06 16.13 -6.51
C TRP A 126 1.08 17.11 -5.86
N PHE A 127 0.04 16.52 -5.25
CA PHE A 127 -0.93 17.22 -4.41
C PHE A 127 -1.47 16.25 -3.36
N GLY A 128 -1.58 16.69 -2.10
CA GLY A 128 -2.12 15.87 -1.03
C GLY A 128 -1.54 16.19 0.33
N ILE A 129 -1.50 15.20 1.21
CA ILE A 129 -0.98 15.34 2.56
C ILE A 129 0.41 14.71 2.67
N PRO A 130 1.41 15.43 3.22
CA PRO A 130 2.75 14.88 3.36
C PRO A 130 2.86 13.81 4.45
N ARG A 131 1.91 13.80 5.40
CA ARG A 131 1.91 12.95 6.59
C ARG A 131 0.66 12.07 6.66
N THR A 132 -0.02 12.04 7.81
CA THR A 132 -1.11 11.10 8.08
C THR A 132 -2.48 11.76 8.16
N THR A 133 -3.50 10.97 7.91
CA THR A 133 -4.90 11.41 7.79
C THR A 133 -5.48 11.99 9.08
N ASP A 134 -5.09 11.43 10.22
CA ASP A 134 -5.60 11.83 11.55
C ASP A 134 -5.15 13.23 11.98
N GLU A 135 -4.12 13.80 11.34
CA GLU A 135 -3.70 15.18 11.59
C GLU A 135 -4.80 16.22 11.24
N SER A 136 -5.76 15.85 10.40
CA SER A 136 -6.95 16.69 10.14
C SER A 136 -7.76 17.04 11.39
N GLN A 137 -7.58 16.30 12.49
CA GLN A 137 -8.26 16.55 13.76
C GLN A 137 -7.55 17.61 14.62
N PHE A 138 -6.28 17.92 14.36
CA PHE A 138 -5.45 18.75 15.24
C PHE A 138 -6.11 20.09 15.57
N THR A 139 -6.49 20.86 14.54
CA THR A 139 -7.09 22.18 14.69
C THR A 139 -8.45 22.17 15.42
N SER A 140 -9.10 21.00 15.53
CA SER A 140 -10.37 20.81 16.22
C SER A 140 -10.20 20.17 17.62
N THR A 141 -8.96 19.80 17.98
CA THR A 141 -8.68 19.15 19.28
C THR A 141 -8.58 20.20 20.38
N VAL A 142 -9.28 19.95 21.49
CA VAL A 142 -9.23 20.84 22.65
C VAL A 142 -7.79 20.93 23.17
N GLY A 143 -7.26 22.17 23.27
CA GLY A 143 -5.90 22.43 23.72
C GLY A 143 -4.84 22.45 22.59
N PHE A 144 -5.24 22.29 21.34
CA PHE A 144 -4.33 22.56 20.24
C PHE A 144 -3.93 24.05 20.21
N ASP A 145 -2.63 24.28 20.17
CA ASP A 145 -2.06 25.63 20.17
C ASP A 145 -1.15 25.82 18.96
N PRO A 146 -1.56 26.62 17.98
CA PRO A 146 -0.77 26.84 16.75
C PRO A 146 0.50 27.66 16.97
N GLU A 147 0.71 28.25 18.15
CA GLU A 147 1.98 28.93 18.50
C GLU A 147 3.10 27.94 18.89
N VAL A 148 2.72 26.69 19.25
CA VAL A 148 3.68 25.67 19.71
C VAL A 148 3.66 24.37 18.89
N ALA A 149 2.65 24.19 18.02
CA ALA A 149 2.51 23.02 17.17
C ALA A 149 2.11 23.42 15.74
N ASP A 150 2.74 22.76 14.77
CA ASP A 150 2.48 23.07 13.36
C ASP A 150 1.04 22.72 12.96
N ILE A 151 0.43 23.67 12.24
CA ILE A 151 -0.85 23.43 11.57
C ILE A 151 -0.61 22.49 10.39
N PRO A 152 -1.37 21.37 10.26
CA PRO A 152 -1.24 20.50 9.09
C PRO A 152 -1.83 21.16 7.83
N TYR A 153 -1.17 20.96 6.68
CA TYR A 153 -1.58 21.53 5.39
C TYR A 153 -1.73 20.46 4.32
N ILE A 154 -2.71 20.66 3.44
CA ILE A 154 -2.68 20.08 2.10
C ILE A 154 -1.65 20.84 1.30
N MET A 155 -0.77 20.14 0.65
CA MET A 155 0.37 20.69 -0.07
C MET A 155 0.36 20.30 -1.55
N ALA A 156 1.11 21.03 -2.33
CA ALA A 156 1.39 20.73 -3.74
C ALA A 156 2.85 21.02 -4.07
N GLY A 157 3.36 20.40 -5.12
CA GLY A 157 4.70 20.69 -5.61
C GLY A 157 4.94 20.15 -7.01
N ARG A 158 5.99 20.68 -7.64
CA ARG A 158 6.49 20.21 -8.94
C ARG A 158 7.98 19.93 -8.85
N ALA A 159 8.46 19.02 -9.65
CA ALA A 159 9.89 18.70 -9.74
C ALA A 159 10.69 19.98 -10.02
N GLY A 160 11.74 20.18 -9.22
CA GLY A 160 12.64 21.34 -9.35
C GLY A 160 12.13 22.63 -8.70
N THR A 161 10.96 22.61 -8.05
CA THR A 161 10.44 23.76 -7.27
C THR A 161 10.12 23.34 -5.84
N PRO A 162 10.20 24.28 -4.86
CA PRO A 162 9.74 24.00 -3.51
C PRO A 162 8.26 23.61 -3.48
N SER A 163 7.92 22.69 -2.58
CA SER A 163 6.51 22.38 -2.30
C SER A 163 5.85 23.48 -1.50
N GLU A 164 4.57 23.73 -1.76
CA GLU A 164 3.81 24.86 -1.23
C GLU A 164 2.61 24.37 -0.40
N GLN A 165 2.31 25.10 0.67
CA GLN A 165 1.09 24.94 1.46
C GLN A 165 -0.10 25.53 0.68
N ILE A 166 -1.13 24.72 0.42
CA ILE A 166 -2.29 25.14 -0.38
C ILE A 166 -3.45 25.58 0.51
N LYS A 167 -3.79 24.75 1.50
CA LYS A 167 -4.85 25.04 2.48
C LYS A 167 -4.65 24.20 3.74
N VAL A 168 -5.23 24.66 4.85
CA VAL A 168 -5.22 23.91 6.11
C VAL A 168 -5.86 22.54 5.89
N TYR A 169 -5.24 21.52 6.46
CA TYR A 169 -5.79 20.17 6.49
C TYR A 169 -6.56 19.99 7.81
N ASP A 170 -7.85 20.29 7.76
CA ASP A 170 -8.82 20.16 8.85
C ASP A 170 -9.91 19.14 8.51
N LEU A 171 -10.91 18.99 9.39
CA LEU A 171 -12.00 18.05 9.20
C LEU A 171 -12.86 18.36 7.95
N ASP A 172 -12.99 19.63 7.57
CA ASP A 172 -13.77 20.00 6.39
C ASP A 172 -13.01 19.66 5.11
N SER A 173 -11.73 20.02 5.04
CA SER A 173 -10.86 19.67 3.90
C SER A 173 -10.66 18.15 3.79
N ARG A 174 -10.66 17.42 4.91
CA ARG A 174 -10.62 15.96 4.95
C ARG A 174 -11.80 15.31 4.22
N ARG A 175 -13.00 15.89 4.34
CA ARG A 175 -14.20 15.37 3.63
C ARG A 175 -14.12 15.48 2.11
N GLY A 176 -13.48 16.52 1.63
CA GLY A 176 -13.45 16.84 0.19
C GLY A 176 -12.19 16.40 -0.56
N ILE A 177 -11.13 16.02 0.16
CA ILE A 177 -9.82 15.84 -0.47
C ILE A 177 -9.82 14.73 -1.52
N ASP A 178 -10.44 13.58 -1.27
CA ASP A 178 -10.43 12.48 -2.23
C ASP A 178 -11.08 12.86 -3.56
N ALA A 179 -12.10 13.73 -3.55
CA ALA A 179 -12.69 14.27 -4.78
C ALA A 179 -11.66 15.12 -5.57
N GLU A 180 -10.93 16.02 -4.88
CA GLU A 180 -9.90 16.85 -5.51
C GLU A 180 -8.74 16.01 -6.08
N LEU A 181 -8.37 14.92 -5.40
CA LEU A 181 -7.35 13.98 -5.89
C LEU A 181 -7.77 13.35 -7.21
N ILE A 182 -9.04 12.94 -7.32
CA ILE A 182 -9.57 12.33 -8.55
C ILE A 182 -9.60 13.34 -9.70
N ASP A 183 -10.07 14.54 -9.47
CA ASP A 183 -10.13 15.59 -10.51
C ASP A 183 -8.73 15.84 -11.09
N ARG A 184 -7.73 16.01 -10.23
CA ARG A 184 -6.32 16.19 -10.66
C ARG A 184 -5.77 14.97 -11.39
N ALA A 185 -6.10 13.78 -10.93
CA ALA A 185 -5.68 12.54 -11.57
C ALA A 185 -6.24 12.41 -13.00
N VAL A 186 -7.51 12.75 -13.19
CA VAL A 186 -8.15 12.76 -14.51
C VAL A 186 -7.51 13.78 -15.44
N GLU A 187 -7.26 15.00 -14.96
CA GLU A 187 -6.56 16.05 -15.73
C GLU A 187 -5.14 15.64 -16.13
N PHE A 188 -4.40 15.03 -15.19
CA PHE A 188 -3.05 14.52 -15.45
C PHE A 188 -3.05 13.44 -16.54
N MET A 189 -3.95 12.45 -16.44
CA MET A 189 -4.05 11.39 -17.44
C MET A 189 -4.42 11.94 -18.82
N LYS A 190 -5.41 12.84 -18.89
CA LYS A 190 -5.83 13.48 -20.12
C LYS A 190 -4.70 14.28 -20.78
N GLY A 191 -4.03 15.15 -20.02
CA GLY A 191 -2.96 15.98 -20.55
C GLY A 191 -1.75 15.17 -21.05
N ASN A 192 -1.44 14.01 -20.42
CA ASN A 192 -0.38 13.15 -20.88
C ASN A 192 -0.78 12.33 -22.10
N HIS A 193 -2.02 11.84 -22.15
CA HIS A 193 -2.57 11.17 -23.33
C HIS A 193 -2.51 12.09 -24.57
N GLU A 194 -2.95 13.34 -24.45
CA GLU A 194 -2.92 14.34 -25.55
C GLU A 194 -1.49 14.61 -26.06
N ARG A 195 -0.49 14.49 -25.20
CA ARG A 195 0.93 14.63 -25.55
C ARG A 195 1.58 13.34 -26.05
N GLY A 196 0.88 12.22 -26.00
CA GLY A 196 1.43 10.91 -26.35
C GLY A 196 2.54 10.43 -25.40
N VAL A 197 2.51 10.85 -24.13
CA VAL A 197 3.49 10.50 -23.09
C VAL A 197 2.93 9.42 -22.18
N PRO A 198 3.63 8.28 -21.98
CA PRO A 198 3.18 7.29 -21.00
C PRO A 198 3.23 7.88 -19.60
N PHE A 199 2.26 7.51 -18.76
CA PHE A 199 2.16 8.07 -17.41
C PHE A 199 2.18 7.00 -16.32
N PHE A 200 2.73 7.38 -15.18
CA PHE A 200 2.59 6.69 -13.90
C PHE A 200 1.80 7.57 -12.95
N LEU A 201 0.58 7.18 -12.69
CA LEU A 201 -0.28 7.78 -11.67
C LEU A 201 -0.22 6.95 -10.40
N TYR A 202 0.36 7.49 -9.33
CA TYR A 202 0.28 6.95 -7.99
C TYR A 202 -0.78 7.74 -7.21
N LEU A 203 -1.87 7.06 -6.86
CA LEU A 203 -3.07 7.64 -6.25
C LEU A 203 -3.33 6.97 -4.88
N PRO A 204 -2.56 7.31 -3.84
CA PRO A 204 -2.80 6.85 -2.48
C PRO A 204 -3.95 7.66 -1.87
N LEU A 205 -5.15 7.08 -1.88
CA LEU A 205 -6.36 7.68 -1.33
C LEU A 205 -6.22 7.95 0.17
N ILE A 206 -7.02 8.86 0.69
CA ILE A 206 -7.10 9.16 2.12
C ILE A 206 -8.10 8.23 2.81
N HIS A 207 -9.07 7.70 2.08
CA HIS A 207 -10.02 6.69 2.55
C HIS A 207 -9.35 5.30 2.66
N LEU A 208 -9.60 4.53 3.75
CA LEU A 208 -10.62 4.70 4.82
C LEU A 208 -9.99 5.06 6.18
N HIS A 209 -8.80 5.62 6.22
CA HIS A 209 -8.12 5.98 7.47
C HIS A 209 -8.99 6.91 8.32
N PHE A 210 -8.92 6.76 9.65
CA PHE A 210 -9.64 7.64 10.56
C PHE A 210 -9.04 9.08 10.58
N PRO A 211 -9.82 10.11 10.88
CA PRO A 211 -11.28 10.08 11.00
C PRO A 211 -11.92 9.75 9.66
N THR A 212 -12.75 8.70 9.66
CA THR A 212 -13.44 8.26 8.45
C THR A 212 -14.63 9.18 8.21
N LEU A 213 -14.46 10.13 7.31
CA LEU A 213 -15.43 11.19 7.03
C LEU A 213 -15.76 11.21 5.54
N PRO A 214 -16.98 10.83 5.15
CA PRO A 214 -17.38 10.85 3.74
C PRO A 214 -17.54 12.28 3.22
N HIS A 215 -17.38 12.46 1.92
CA HIS A 215 -17.79 13.67 1.23
C HIS A 215 -19.29 13.94 1.50
N PRO A 216 -19.75 15.20 1.61
CA PRO A 216 -21.15 15.52 1.86
C PRO A 216 -22.15 14.82 0.92
N ASP A 217 -21.76 14.60 -0.34
CA ASP A 217 -22.61 13.89 -1.31
C ASP A 217 -22.83 12.41 -0.96
N PHE A 218 -22.00 11.83 -0.09
CA PHE A 218 -22.10 10.42 0.30
C PHE A 218 -22.62 10.24 1.73
N ALA A 219 -22.59 11.29 2.54
CA ALA A 219 -23.04 11.24 3.93
C ALA A 219 -24.51 10.77 4.03
N GLY A 220 -24.74 9.69 4.80
CA GLY A 220 -26.04 9.07 5.02
C GLY A 220 -26.51 8.14 3.92
N ARG A 221 -25.79 7.96 2.81
CA ARG A 221 -26.25 7.14 1.68
C ARG A 221 -26.37 5.66 1.97
N SER A 222 -25.47 5.11 2.79
CA SER A 222 -25.52 3.69 3.15
C SER A 222 -26.57 3.37 4.20
N GLY A 223 -26.92 4.35 5.04
CA GLY A 223 -27.69 4.13 6.26
C GLY A 223 -26.93 3.37 7.35
N ASN A 224 -25.64 3.15 7.20
CA ASN A 224 -24.77 2.34 8.09
C ASN A 224 -23.61 3.13 8.68
N GLY A 225 -23.67 4.47 8.63
CA GLY A 225 -22.68 5.38 9.21
C GLY A 225 -21.50 5.69 8.30
N ASP A 226 -20.66 6.61 8.79
CA ASP A 226 -19.61 7.28 8.01
C ASP A 226 -18.59 6.32 7.36
N PHE A 227 -18.29 5.18 8.00
CA PHE A 227 -17.38 4.19 7.43
C PHE A 227 -17.95 3.56 6.15
N ALA A 228 -19.21 3.14 6.18
CA ALA A 228 -19.89 2.55 5.03
C ALA A 228 -20.10 3.59 3.92
N ASP A 229 -20.46 4.83 4.27
CA ASP A 229 -20.58 5.94 3.33
C ASP A 229 -19.25 6.27 2.66
N SER A 230 -18.14 6.24 3.41
CA SER A 230 -16.78 6.46 2.88
C SER A 230 -16.32 5.30 1.97
N MET A 231 -16.75 4.06 2.26
CA MET A 231 -16.50 2.93 1.33
C MET A 231 -17.24 3.11 0.02
N MET A 232 -18.50 3.55 0.04
CA MET A 232 -19.26 3.86 -1.17
C MET A 232 -18.63 5.00 -1.96
N GLU A 233 -18.13 6.03 -1.26
CA GLU A 233 -17.37 7.10 -1.90
C GLU A 233 -16.09 6.56 -2.54
N MET A 234 -15.28 5.79 -1.84
CA MET A 234 -14.04 5.21 -2.36
C MET A 234 -14.32 4.38 -3.64
N ASP A 235 -15.33 3.53 -3.62
CA ASP A 235 -15.74 2.74 -4.80
C ASP A 235 -16.12 3.65 -5.98
N HIS A 236 -16.89 4.71 -5.73
CA HIS A 236 -17.23 5.70 -6.74
C HIS A 236 -15.99 6.41 -7.31
N ARG A 237 -15.06 6.86 -6.43
CA ARG A 237 -13.83 7.56 -6.84
C ARG A 237 -12.93 6.67 -7.70
N VAL A 238 -12.74 5.42 -7.30
CA VAL A 238 -12.02 4.42 -8.12
C VAL A 238 -12.73 4.24 -9.47
N GLY A 239 -14.07 4.17 -9.47
CA GLY A 239 -14.87 4.12 -10.68
C GLY A 239 -14.62 5.28 -11.63
N GLN A 240 -14.48 6.51 -11.14
CA GLN A 240 -14.17 7.69 -11.97
C GLN A 240 -12.82 7.56 -12.69
N ILE A 241 -11.79 7.01 -12.04
CA ILE A 241 -10.49 6.74 -12.69
C ILE A 241 -10.61 5.64 -13.75
N ILE A 242 -11.36 4.56 -13.47
CA ILE A 242 -11.64 3.52 -14.46
C ILE A 242 -12.34 4.11 -15.70
N ASP A 243 -13.34 4.96 -15.48
CA ASP A 243 -14.09 5.62 -16.57
C ASP A 243 -13.19 6.56 -17.38
N ALA A 244 -12.28 7.28 -16.73
CA ALA A 244 -11.31 8.14 -17.40
C ALA A 244 -10.37 7.33 -18.30
N VAL A 245 -9.79 6.23 -17.81
CA VAL A 245 -8.94 5.32 -18.60
C VAL A 245 -9.70 4.77 -19.81
N ASN A 246 -10.96 4.35 -19.61
CA ASN A 246 -11.79 3.82 -20.69
C ASN A 246 -12.17 4.90 -21.71
N SER A 247 -12.53 6.10 -21.27
CA SER A 247 -12.94 7.23 -22.13
C SER A 247 -11.80 7.79 -22.97
N LEU A 248 -10.57 7.73 -22.46
CA LEU A 248 -9.35 8.07 -23.21
C LEU A 248 -8.98 7.00 -24.26
N GLY A 249 -9.64 5.83 -24.24
CA GLY A 249 -9.32 4.73 -25.15
C GLY A 249 -7.98 4.04 -24.89
N VAL A 250 -7.41 4.19 -23.68
CA VAL A 250 -6.07 3.65 -23.33
C VAL A 250 -6.13 2.42 -22.44
N ALA A 251 -7.30 1.80 -22.28
CA ALA A 251 -7.50 0.68 -21.34
C ALA A 251 -6.59 -0.52 -21.63
N GLU A 252 -6.38 -0.88 -22.92
CA GLU A 252 -5.53 -1.99 -23.34
C GLU A 252 -4.03 -1.70 -23.10
N ASP A 253 -3.66 -0.43 -23.10
CA ASP A 253 -2.30 0.05 -22.88
C ASP A 253 -2.09 0.55 -21.43
N THR A 254 -2.96 0.18 -20.49
CA THR A 254 -2.89 0.60 -19.10
C THR A 254 -2.90 -0.60 -18.15
N LEU A 255 -1.82 -0.76 -17.38
CA LEU A 255 -1.82 -1.61 -16.20
C LEU A 255 -2.46 -0.85 -15.04
N PHE A 256 -3.64 -1.31 -14.62
CA PHE A 256 -4.39 -0.75 -13.49
C PHE A 256 -4.26 -1.67 -12.28
N ILE A 257 -3.77 -1.14 -11.16
CA ILE A 257 -3.61 -1.86 -9.89
C ILE A 257 -4.40 -1.11 -8.81
N PHE A 258 -5.19 -1.85 -8.05
CA PHE A 258 -5.83 -1.39 -6.81
C PHE A 258 -5.40 -2.29 -5.66
N CYS A 259 -4.91 -1.70 -4.55
CA CYS A 259 -4.57 -2.43 -3.33
C CYS A 259 -4.75 -1.54 -2.08
N SER A 260 -4.41 -2.07 -0.91
CA SER A 260 -4.33 -1.31 0.35
C SER A 260 -2.90 -1.27 0.87
N ASP A 261 -2.59 -0.30 1.74
CA ASP A 261 -1.27 -0.17 2.35
C ASP A 261 -1.11 -1.02 3.63
N ASN A 262 -2.18 -1.31 4.35
CA ASN A 262 -2.15 -2.20 5.52
C ASN A 262 -3.55 -2.75 5.84
N GLY A 263 -3.61 -3.68 6.79
CA GLY A 263 -4.87 -4.22 7.31
C GLY A 263 -5.76 -3.16 7.97
N PRO A 264 -6.98 -3.56 8.40
CA PRO A 264 -8.01 -2.63 8.85
C PRO A 264 -7.65 -1.94 10.17
N GLU A 265 -8.28 -0.78 10.40
CA GLU A 265 -8.27 -0.06 11.67
C GLU A 265 -8.87 -0.91 12.80
N PHE A 266 -8.26 -0.85 13.99
CA PHE A 266 -8.71 -1.57 15.18
C PHE A 266 -9.54 -0.72 16.15
N ARG A 267 -9.44 0.60 16.06
CA ARG A 267 -10.10 1.54 16.99
C ARG A 267 -11.57 1.74 16.64
N ALA A 268 -12.45 1.57 17.61
CA ALA A 268 -13.83 2.00 17.48
C ALA A 268 -13.90 3.56 17.47
N PRO A 269 -14.83 4.18 16.71
CA PRO A 269 -15.88 3.58 15.89
C PRO A 269 -15.43 3.20 14.46
N TYR A 270 -14.15 3.38 14.12
CA TYR A 270 -13.59 3.27 12.76
C TYR A 270 -13.13 1.84 12.40
N ARG A 271 -13.42 0.87 13.27
CA ARG A 271 -12.93 -0.51 13.13
C ARG A 271 -13.40 -1.15 11.81
N GLY A 272 -12.42 -1.59 11.02
CA GLY A 272 -12.64 -2.37 9.80
C GLY A 272 -12.60 -3.89 10.04
N THR A 273 -12.61 -4.67 8.94
CA THR A 273 -12.54 -6.13 9.00
C THR A 273 -11.54 -6.74 8.03
N ALA A 274 -10.77 -7.68 8.52
CA ALA A 274 -9.88 -8.52 7.71
C ALA A 274 -10.59 -9.80 7.18
N GLY A 275 -11.92 -9.92 7.30
CA GLY A 275 -12.65 -11.12 6.91
C GLY A 275 -12.31 -12.32 7.77
N PRO A 276 -11.88 -13.46 7.19
CA PRO A 276 -11.57 -14.66 7.94
C PRO A 276 -10.25 -14.59 8.74
N TRP A 277 -9.39 -13.59 8.46
CA TRP A 277 -8.06 -13.45 9.03
C TRP A 277 -8.10 -12.79 10.41
N ARG A 278 -7.21 -13.23 11.32
CA ARG A 278 -7.06 -12.60 12.63
C ARG A 278 -6.19 -11.36 12.56
N GLY A 279 -6.45 -10.40 13.47
CA GLY A 279 -5.65 -9.22 13.69
C GLY A 279 -6.00 -8.05 12.78
N THR A 280 -5.38 -6.93 13.09
CA THR A 280 -5.48 -5.65 12.42
C THR A 280 -4.08 -5.11 12.16
N TYR A 281 -3.92 -3.95 11.51
CA TYR A 281 -2.59 -3.38 11.30
C TYR A 281 -1.82 -3.23 12.63
N HIS A 282 -0.51 -3.07 12.57
CA HIS A 282 0.45 -3.13 13.67
C HIS A 282 0.71 -4.51 14.29
N THR A 283 0.09 -5.59 13.81
CA THR A 283 0.39 -6.97 14.26
C THR A 283 1.09 -7.77 13.17
N ALA A 284 1.58 -8.97 13.53
CA ALA A 284 2.11 -9.92 12.56
C ALA A 284 1.06 -10.94 12.08
N MET A 285 -0.21 -10.72 12.41
CA MET A 285 -1.31 -11.61 12.01
C MET A 285 -1.67 -11.46 10.53
N GLU A 286 -2.29 -12.48 9.95
CA GLU A 286 -2.70 -12.42 8.54
C GLU A 286 -3.63 -11.24 8.24
N GLY A 287 -4.50 -10.86 9.18
CA GLY A 287 -5.38 -9.71 9.01
C GLY A 287 -4.66 -8.35 8.96
N SER A 288 -3.41 -8.28 9.47
CA SER A 288 -2.53 -7.13 9.29
C SER A 288 -1.85 -7.14 7.92
N LEU A 289 -1.39 -8.32 7.48
CA LEU A 289 -0.51 -8.48 6.33
C LEU A 289 -1.26 -8.65 5.02
N ARG A 290 -2.38 -9.39 5.03
CA ARG A 290 -3.19 -9.60 3.83
C ARG A 290 -4.13 -8.44 3.61
N VAL A 291 -4.05 -7.88 2.42
CA VAL A 291 -4.93 -6.80 1.98
C VAL A 291 -5.48 -7.10 0.58
N PRO A 292 -6.54 -6.41 0.14
CA PRO A 292 -7.02 -6.52 -1.23
C PRO A 292 -5.94 -6.15 -2.25
N PHE A 293 -5.88 -6.90 -3.34
CA PHE A 293 -5.08 -6.59 -4.52
C PHE A 293 -5.82 -7.04 -5.78
N ILE A 294 -6.02 -6.10 -6.69
CA ILE A 294 -6.66 -6.33 -7.98
C ILE A 294 -5.76 -5.75 -9.06
N ALA A 295 -5.51 -6.50 -10.12
CA ALA A 295 -4.77 -6.04 -11.28
C ALA A 295 -5.56 -6.27 -12.56
N ARG A 296 -5.74 -5.22 -13.37
CA ARG A 296 -6.39 -5.28 -14.67
C ARG A 296 -5.45 -4.76 -15.75
N TRP A 297 -5.27 -5.55 -16.80
CA TRP A 297 -4.56 -5.14 -18.01
C TRP A 297 -5.16 -5.90 -19.18
N PRO A 298 -6.14 -5.34 -19.88
CA PRO A 298 -6.82 -6.03 -20.96
C PRO A 298 -5.83 -6.53 -22.02
N GLY A 299 -6.06 -7.74 -22.54
CA GLY A 299 -5.15 -8.38 -23.50
C GLY A 299 -3.82 -8.92 -22.92
N ARG A 300 -3.53 -8.65 -21.64
CA ARG A 300 -2.32 -9.12 -20.94
C ARG A 300 -2.64 -9.96 -19.71
N ILE A 301 -3.57 -9.52 -18.88
CA ILE A 301 -4.03 -10.26 -17.70
C ILE A 301 -5.39 -10.88 -18.04
N ARG A 302 -5.50 -12.20 -17.89
CA ARG A 302 -6.75 -12.94 -18.15
C ARG A 302 -7.83 -12.48 -17.16
N PRO A 303 -9.02 -12.04 -17.63
CA PRO A 303 -10.10 -11.62 -16.76
C PRO A 303 -10.68 -12.78 -15.94
N GLY A 304 -11.24 -12.45 -14.78
CA GLY A 304 -11.90 -13.39 -13.88
C GLY A 304 -10.96 -14.36 -13.16
N ARG A 305 -9.64 -14.09 -13.17
CA ARG A 305 -8.68 -14.95 -12.48
C ARG A 305 -8.65 -14.64 -10.98
N ILE A 306 -8.72 -15.69 -10.17
CA ILE A 306 -8.55 -15.62 -8.71
C ILE A 306 -7.32 -16.47 -8.36
N SER A 307 -6.41 -15.95 -7.52
CA SER A 307 -5.21 -16.66 -7.12
C SER A 307 -4.91 -16.47 -5.64
N ASN A 308 -4.41 -17.52 -4.98
CA ASN A 308 -3.89 -17.47 -3.61
C ASN A 308 -2.35 -17.54 -3.56
N GLU A 309 -1.67 -17.32 -4.67
CA GLU A 309 -0.22 -17.23 -4.73
C GLU A 309 0.28 -16.00 -3.94
N ILE A 310 1.44 -16.12 -3.32
CA ILE A 310 2.01 -15.03 -2.50
C ILE A 310 2.56 -13.94 -3.41
N MET A 311 2.15 -12.70 -3.16
CA MET A 311 2.88 -11.49 -3.57
C MET A 311 3.12 -10.61 -2.34
N HIS A 312 4.16 -9.81 -2.39
CA HIS A 312 4.49 -8.83 -1.36
C HIS A 312 4.58 -7.43 -1.97
N VAL A 313 4.32 -6.41 -1.17
CA VAL A 313 4.33 -5.01 -1.65
C VAL A 313 5.66 -4.60 -2.30
N THR A 314 6.78 -5.18 -1.87
CA THR A 314 8.10 -4.97 -2.51
C THR A 314 8.13 -5.42 -3.97
N ASP A 315 7.30 -6.39 -4.36
CA ASP A 315 7.26 -6.94 -5.72
C ASP A 315 6.70 -5.94 -6.73
N ILE A 316 5.88 -4.98 -6.26
CA ILE A 316 5.32 -3.92 -7.11
C ILE A 316 6.45 -3.12 -7.77
N PHE A 317 7.48 -2.73 -7.00
CA PHE A 317 8.62 -1.98 -7.51
C PHE A 317 9.31 -2.72 -8.67
N THR A 318 9.71 -3.97 -8.44
CA THR A 318 10.43 -4.78 -9.44
C THR A 318 9.56 -5.11 -10.65
N THR A 319 8.29 -5.41 -10.41
CA THR A 319 7.33 -5.73 -11.48
C THR A 319 7.06 -4.50 -12.36
N LEU A 320 6.83 -3.33 -11.77
CA LEU A 320 6.57 -2.11 -12.54
C LEU A 320 7.84 -1.61 -13.27
N ALA A 321 9.02 -1.77 -12.67
CA ALA A 321 10.28 -1.55 -13.39
C ALA A 321 10.37 -2.44 -14.64
N ARG A 322 10.04 -3.73 -14.50
CA ARG A 322 10.02 -4.68 -15.63
C ARG A 322 8.97 -4.31 -16.68
N VAL A 323 7.77 -3.90 -16.27
CA VAL A 323 6.70 -3.42 -17.17
C VAL A 323 7.16 -2.23 -17.99
N ALA A 324 7.89 -1.31 -17.39
CA ALA A 324 8.43 -0.13 -18.06
C ALA A 324 9.71 -0.40 -18.85
N GLY A 325 10.30 -1.59 -18.73
CA GLY A 325 11.56 -1.93 -19.41
C GLY A 325 12.79 -1.25 -18.80
N VAL A 326 12.77 -0.94 -17.50
CA VAL A 326 13.90 -0.37 -16.77
C VAL A 326 14.46 -1.40 -15.78
N GLU A 327 15.79 -1.43 -15.65
CA GLU A 327 16.45 -2.30 -14.68
C GLU A 327 16.39 -1.70 -13.27
N VAL A 328 16.19 -2.57 -12.27
CA VAL A 328 16.27 -2.19 -10.87
C VAL A 328 17.72 -1.91 -10.48
N PRO A 329 17.98 -1.12 -9.40
CA PRO A 329 19.33 -0.87 -8.89
C PRO A 329 20.08 -2.17 -8.58
N THR A 330 21.38 -2.22 -8.92
CA THR A 330 22.28 -3.35 -8.62
C THR A 330 23.30 -3.02 -7.54
N ASP A 331 23.39 -1.76 -7.13
CA ASP A 331 24.29 -1.26 -6.08
C ASP A 331 23.78 -1.54 -4.66
N ARG A 332 22.60 -2.06 -4.55
CA ARG A 332 21.90 -2.38 -3.28
C ARG A 332 21.00 -3.61 -3.43
N PRO A 333 20.75 -4.38 -2.34
CA PRO A 333 19.77 -5.47 -2.40
C PRO A 333 18.35 -4.93 -2.66
N ILE A 334 17.66 -5.50 -3.64
CA ILE A 334 16.24 -5.32 -3.87
C ILE A 334 15.53 -6.60 -3.42
N ASP A 335 14.54 -6.48 -2.55
CA ASP A 335 13.80 -7.62 -1.98
C ASP A 335 12.60 -8.01 -2.86
N GLY A 336 12.14 -7.10 -3.71
CA GLY A 336 11.06 -7.35 -4.65
C GLY A 336 11.47 -8.32 -5.74
N VAL A 337 10.55 -9.23 -6.10
CA VAL A 337 10.71 -10.15 -7.24
C VAL A 337 9.79 -9.76 -8.38
N ASP A 338 10.21 -10.06 -9.62
CA ASP A 338 9.40 -9.78 -10.81
C ASP A 338 8.21 -10.74 -10.87
N GLN A 339 7.01 -10.19 -10.77
CA GLN A 339 5.74 -10.92 -10.86
C GLN A 339 5.05 -10.78 -12.23
N LEU A 340 5.66 -10.08 -13.17
CA LEU A 340 5.05 -9.92 -14.50
C LEU A 340 4.74 -11.26 -15.19
N PRO A 341 5.64 -12.27 -15.15
CA PRO A 341 5.33 -13.58 -15.71
C PRO A 341 4.13 -14.26 -15.05
N PHE A 342 3.99 -14.12 -13.71
CA PHE A 342 2.84 -14.63 -12.98
C PHE A 342 1.54 -13.88 -13.35
N LEU A 343 1.58 -12.55 -13.38
CA LEU A 343 0.42 -11.71 -13.69
C LEU A 343 -0.13 -11.97 -15.10
N THR A 344 0.76 -12.13 -16.08
CA THR A 344 0.40 -12.25 -17.49
C THR A 344 0.35 -13.69 -18.02
N SER A 345 0.57 -14.68 -17.16
CA SER A 345 0.52 -16.09 -17.55
C SER A 345 -0.85 -16.49 -18.09
N LEU A 346 -0.83 -17.30 -19.15
CA LEU A 346 -2.02 -17.93 -19.71
C LEU A 346 -2.27 -19.33 -19.14
N ASP A 347 -1.38 -19.84 -18.29
CA ASP A 347 -1.56 -21.11 -17.61
C ASP A 347 -2.79 -21.07 -16.69
N ASP A 348 -3.40 -22.22 -16.45
CA ASP A 348 -4.56 -22.30 -15.56
C ASP A 348 -4.20 -22.14 -14.08
N ASN A 349 -2.97 -22.48 -13.70
CA ASN A 349 -2.49 -22.38 -12.32
C ASN A 349 -1.06 -21.84 -12.26
N PRO A 350 -0.84 -20.60 -12.68
CA PRO A 350 0.50 -20.00 -12.69
C PRO A 350 0.99 -19.81 -11.26
N LYS A 351 2.31 -19.92 -11.09
CA LYS A 351 2.98 -19.77 -9.81
C LYS A 351 3.64 -18.41 -9.68
N SER A 352 3.52 -17.82 -8.49
CA SER A 352 4.30 -16.66 -8.12
C SER A 352 5.80 -16.99 -8.04
N ALA A 353 6.64 -16.03 -8.38
CA ALA A 353 8.08 -16.15 -8.16
C ALA A 353 8.46 -16.05 -6.67
N ARG A 354 7.54 -15.64 -5.80
CA ARG A 354 7.77 -15.49 -4.37
C ARG A 354 7.26 -16.71 -3.59
N GLU A 355 8.13 -17.37 -2.87
CA GLU A 355 7.74 -18.47 -1.97
C GLU A 355 7.45 -18.01 -0.53
N GLY A 356 7.97 -16.85 -0.12
CA GLY A 356 7.79 -16.36 1.24
C GLY A 356 8.61 -15.10 1.54
N PHE A 357 8.55 -14.63 2.77
CA PHE A 357 9.27 -13.45 3.26
C PHE A 357 9.35 -13.48 4.79
N PRO A 358 10.42 -12.88 5.38
CA PRO A 358 10.47 -12.60 6.81
C PRO A 358 9.68 -11.31 7.07
N PHE A 359 9.05 -11.22 8.23
CA PHE A 359 8.24 -10.08 8.61
C PHE A 359 8.78 -9.41 9.89
N TYR A 360 9.02 -8.12 9.79
CA TYR A 360 9.55 -7.31 10.89
C TYR A 360 8.54 -6.27 11.31
N ILE A 361 8.46 -5.99 12.61
CA ILE A 361 7.86 -4.76 13.10
C ILE A 361 8.99 -3.98 13.76
N LYS A 362 9.29 -2.81 13.22
CA LYS A 362 10.50 -2.04 13.56
C LYS A 362 11.75 -2.90 13.26
N GLN A 363 12.57 -3.17 14.26
CA GLN A 363 13.77 -3.99 14.13
C GLN A 363 13.60 -5.44 14.61
N GLU A 364 12.38 -5.80 15.06
CA GLU A 364 12.11 -7.13 15.62
C GLU A 364 11.53 -8.07 14.57
N LEU A 365 12.19 -9.19 14.32
CA LEU A 365 11.63 -10.28 13.53
C LEU A 365 10.43 -10.86 14.27
N ARG A 366 9.24 -10.65 13.72
CA ARG A 366 7.97 -11.10 14.31
C ARG A 366 7.53 -12.45 13.81
N ALA A 367 7.64 -12.65 12.51
CA ALA A 367 7.20 -13.87 11.86
C ALA A 367 7.99 -14.14 10.57
N VAL A 368 7.85 -15.34 10.03
CA VAL A 368 8.23 -15.68 8.67
C VAL A 368 7.08 -16.43 8.02
N LYS A 369 6.76 -16.06 6.79
CA LYS A 369 5.79 -16.75 5.95
C LYS A 369 6.52 -17.51 4.85
N TRP A 370 6.13 -18.75 4.60
CA TRP A 370 6.65 -19.59 3.54
C TRP A 370 5.55 -20.50 3.01
N ARG A 371 5.11 -20.29 1.77
CA ARG A 371 3.98 -21.00 1.16
C ARG A 371 2.73 -20.89 2.05
N ASP A 372 2.15 -22.02 2.44
CA ASP A 372 0.97 -22.07 3.31
C ASP A 372 1.29 -21.98 4.81
N TRP A 373 2.55 -21.77 5.16
CA TRP A 373 3.01 -21.85 6.54
C TRP A 373 3.45 -20.47 7.05
N LYS A 374 3.19 -20.25 8.35
CA LYS A 374 3.64 -19.07 9.06
C LYS A 374 4.15 -19.44 10.43
N LEU A 375 5.36 -18.95 10.73
CA LEU A 375 6.05 -19.18 11.99
C LEU A 375 6.16 -17.84 12.72
N HIS A 376 5.61 -17.76 13.91
CA HIS A 376 5.69 -16.60 14.78
C HIS A 376 6.79 -16.74 15.81
N PHE A 377 7.60 -15.69 15.98
CA PHE A 377 8.60 -15.53 17.05
C PHE A 377 8.09 -14.65 18.18
N TYR A 378 7.02 -13.89 17.92
CA TYR A 378 6.27 -13.08 18.88
C TYR A 378 4.79 -13.35 18.70
N TRP A 379 4.07 -13.39 19.81
CA TRP A 379 2.62 -13.53 19.80
C TRP A 379 1.95 -12.20 20.16
N GLU A 380 1.16 -11.65 19.27
CA GLU A 380 0.39 -10.43 19.43
C GLU A 380 -0.85 -10.55 18.52
N PRO A 381 -1.88 -11.30 18.98
CA PRO A 381 -3.06 -11.62 18.16
C PRO A 381 -3.94 -10.40 17.88
N GLU A 382 -3.92 -9.40 18.75
CA GLU A 382 -4.56 -8.09 18.61
C GLU A 382 -3.59 -7.02 19.10
N VAL A 383 -3.79 -5.78 18.66
CA VAL A 383 -2.92 -4.66 19.06
C VAL A 383 -2.95 -4.47 20.57
N ASN A 384 -1.79 -4.47 21.19
CA ASN A 384 -1.56 -4.36 22.63
C ASN A 384 -2.10 -5.54 23.48
N GLU A 385 -2.50 -6.64 22.85
CA GLU A 385 -2.93 -7.84 23.53
C GLU A 385 -1.93 -8.98 23.39
N GLY A 386 -1.53 -9.59 24.49
CA GLY A 386 -0.68 -10.80 24.50
C GLY A 386 0.71 -10.63 23.90
N LYS A 387 1.16 -9.37 23.70
CA LYS A 387 2.47 -9.10 23.11
C LYS A 387 3.60 -9.67 23.93
N GLY A 388 4.31 -10.63 23.35
CA GLY A 388 5.48 -11.21 23.97
C GLY A 388 6.33 -12.00 23.00
N LYS A 389 7.65 -11.96 23.25
CA LYS A 389 8.59 -12.87 22.58
C LYS A 389 8.32 -14.29 23.07
N LEU A 390 8.18 -15.20 22.12
CA LEU A 390 7.96 -16.62 22.42
C LEU A 390 9.27 -17.32 22.77
N GLU A 391 9.27 -18.16 23.80
CA GLU A 391 10.39 -19.06 24.11
C GLU A 391 10.54 -20.15 23.05
N SER A 392 9.40 -20.64 22.54
CA SER A 392 9.31 -21.53 21.39
C SER A 392 8.37 -20.91 20.36
N PRO A 393 8.74 -20.83 19.07
CA PRO A 393 7.89 -20.23 18.06
C PRO A 393 6.60 -21.04 17.85
N TYR A 394 5.53 -20.37 17.40
CA TYR A 394 4.27 -21.02 17.01
C TYR A 394 4.21 -21.17 15.49
N LEU A 395 3.80 -22.32 15.01
CA LEU A 395 3.63 -22.64 13.59
C LEU A 395 2.17 -22.85 13.24
N PHE A 396 1.72 -22.17 12.19
CA PHE A 396 0.37 -22.29 11.65
C PHE A 396 0.38 -22.66 10.17
N ASN A 397 -0.59 -23.49 9.76
CA ASN A 397 -0.91 -23.65 8.35
C ASN A 397 -2.06 -22.70 7.98
N ILE A 398 -1.75 -21.60 7.33
CA ILE A 398 -2.69 -20.50 7.09
C ILE A 398 -3.87 -20.86 6.21
N THR A 399 -3.72 -21.85 5.33
CA THR A 399 -4.81 -22.32 4.47
C THR A 399 -5.85 -23.13 5.25
N ARG A 400 -5.41 -23.86 6.27
CA ARG A 400 -6.28 -24.70 7.11
C ARG A 400 -6.75 -24.00 8.38
N ASP A 401 -5.98 -23.04 8.84
CA ASP A 401 -6.22 -22.27 10.06
C ASP A 401 -6.00 -20.78 9.78
N PRO A 402 -6.96 -20.12 9.10
CA PRO A 402 -6.83 -18.72 8.71
C PRO A 402 -6.81 -17.75 9.90
N LYS A 403 -7.24 -18.19 11.09
CA LYS A 403 -7.22 -17.39 12.31
C LYS A 403 -5.99 -17.61 13.18
N GLU A 404 -5.08 -18.52 12.77
CA GLU A 404 -3.87 -18.77 13.52
C GLU A 404 -4.17 -19.16 14.99
N GLU A 405 -5.07 -20.18 15.16
CA GLU A 405 -5.59 -20.58 16.48
C GLU A 405 -4.89 -21.82 17.05
N THR A 406 -4.34 -22.66 16.18
CA THR A 406 -3.78 -23.97 16.60
C THR A 406 -2.32 -24.08 16.19
N ASP A 407 -1.40 -24.02 17.16
CA ASP A 407 0.01 -24.33 16.93
C ASP A 407 0.19 -25.79 16.54
N VAL A 408 0.80 -26.02 15.38
CA VAL A 408 1.04 -27.35 14.81
C VAL A 408 2.53 -27.68 14.67
N LEU A 409 3.41 -26.94 15.34
CA LEU A 409 4.86 -27.08 15.22
C LEU A 409 5.34 -28.50 15.51
N VAL A 410 4.85 -29.10 16.57
CA VAL A 410 5.27 -30.46 17.01
C VAL A 410 5.06 -31.53 15.93
N PHE A 411 4.01 -31.37 15.13
CA PHE A 411 3.66 -32.30 14.05
C PHE A 411 4.31 -31.95 12.70
N ASN A 412 4.91 -30.76 12.57
CA ASN A 412 5.39 -30.23 11.28
C ASN A 412 6.80 -29.64 11.37
N THR A 413 7.67 -30.19 12.19
CA THR A 413 9.05 -29.67 12.40
C THR A 413 9.88 -29.60 11.12
N TRP A 414 9.54 -30.38 10.08
CA TRP A 414 10.19 -30.35 8.77
C TRP A 414 10.08 -28.95 8.08
N VAL A 415 9.05 -28.18 8.41
CA VAL A 415 8.83 -26.82 7.85
C VAL A 415 9.87 -25.83 8.38
N MET A 416 10.41 -26.05 9.57
CA MET A 416 11.38 -25.17 10.21
C MET A 416 12.63 -24.92 9.36
N GLY A 417 13.14 -25.97 8.74
CA GLY A 417 14.36 -25.88 7.93
C GLY A 417 14.27 -24.85 6.79
N PRO A 418 13.31 -24.95 5.87
CA PRO A 418 13.10 -23.95 4.81
C PRO A 418 12.89 -22.53 5.36
N MET A 419 12.05 -22.36 6.38
CA MET A 419 11.71 -21.06 6.94
C MET A 419 12.91 -20.38 7.59
N LEU A 420 13.69 -21.10 8.39
CA LEU A 420 14.87 -20.56 9.06
C LEU A 420 16.00 -20.25 8.06
N ARG A 421 16.12 -21.02 6.96
CA ARG A 421 17.07 -20.67 5.87
C ARG A 421 16.69 -19.36 5.21
N LEU A 422 15.39 -19.13 4.95
CA LEU A 422 14.91 -17.86 4.39
C LEU A 422 15.24 -16.68 5.32
N VAL A 423 14.94 -16.82 6.63
CA VAL A 423 15.28 -15.81 7.64
C VAL A 423 16.78 -15.55 7.69
N LYS A 424 17.59 -16.63 7.72
CA LYS A 424 19.05 -16.51 7.78
C LYS A 424 19.61 -15.79 6.55
N ALA A 425 19.21 -16.19 5.35
CA ALA A 425 19.67 -15.57 4.11
C ALA A 425 19.32 -14.06 4.06
N PHE A 426 18.12 -13.71 4.51
CA PHE A 426 17.68 -12.33 4.59
C PHE A 426 18.52 -11.53 5.60
N ASN A 427 18.71 -12.05 6.81
CA ASN A 427 19.50 -11.39 7.86
C ASN A 427 20.97 -11.24 7.46
N ASP A 428 21.56 -12.25 6.84
CA ASP A 428 22.94 -12.19 6.33
C ASP A 428 23.06 -11.03 5.30
N SER A 429 22.05 -10.88 4.43
CA SER A 429 22.00 -9.80 3.45
C SER A 429 21.78 -8.42 4.09
N VAL A 430 20.95 -8.30 5.13
CA VAL A 430 20.78 -7.04 5.88
C VAL A 430 22.08 -6.63 6.56
N ASN A 431 22.80 -7.59 7.16
CA ASN A 431 24.07 -7.33 7.82
C ASN A 431 25.18 -6.94 6.83
N ALA A 432 25.20 -7.54 5.64
CA ALA A 432 26.15 -7.21 4.59
C ALA A 432 25.91 -5.82 3.95
N PHE A 433 24.66 -5.38 3.96
CA PHE A 433 24.23 -4.09 3.38
C PHE A 433 23.33 -3.35 4.39
N PRO A 434 23.89 -2.82 5.46
CA PRO A 434 23.13 -2.06 6.44
C PRO A 434 22.54 -0.79 5.80
N ASN A 435 21.42 -0.31 6.34
CA ASN A 435 20.85 0.95 5.88
C ASN A 435 21.80 2.12 6.19
N THR A 436 21.74 3.15 5.36
CA THR A 436 22.47 4.40 5.62
C THR A 436 21.77 5.14 6.77
N PRO A 437 22.47 5.44 7.88
CA PRO A 437 21.88 6.20 8.98
C PRO A 437 21.38 7.57 8.51
N PRO A 438 20.25 8.05 9.05
CA PRO A 438 19.78 9.41 8.81
C PRO A 438 20.91 10.44 9.13
N GLY A 439 21.11 11.40 8.22
CA GLY A 439 22.14 12.44 8.35
C GLY A 439 23.51 12.11 7.75
N GLN A 440 23.71 10.92 7.18
CA GLN A 440 24.88 10.61 6.33
C GLN A 440 24.61 10.81 4.83
N GLU A 441 23.46 11.28 4.49
CA GLU A 441 22.93 11.35 3.13
C GLU A 441 22.87 12.75 2.55
N ASP A 442 23.06 13.75 3.39
CA ASP A 442 22.93 15.18 3.04
C ASP A 442 24.27 15.82 2.69
#